data_e18f1b88b8f095a263725298721f50a1
#
_entry.id   e18f1b88b8f095a263725298721f50a1
#
_cell.length_a   1.000
_cell.length_b   1.000
_cell.length_c   1.000
_cell.angle_alpha   90.00
_cell.angle_beta   90.00
_cell.angle_gamma   90.00
#
_symmetry.space_group_name_H-M   'P 1'
#
loop_
_entity.id
_entity.type
_entity.pdbx_description
1 polymer ?
#
loop_
_entity_poly.entity_id
_entity_poly.type
_entity_poly.pdbx_seq_one_letter_code
_entity_poly.pdbx_strand_id
1 'polypeptide(L)'
;GGYIRYDAGFGDVGSFDGARTTDRLNPSKEQDTWSKKGRFALKTWTGQETELGTLKTYTETRFNFGNGQGGSATNSFSLNFAWIQLGGLRVGKDESAYDTFSGYAGNVIQDTLVPYGEFDTNLISYTFDAGNGFSAIVSLEQGSGGYNTFVKDGAGNWVAATTNNTIDSYVPNVVGGVKYTAGWGGITGVVAYDSSWEEWAGKVRLDVNATDQISLFVMGGYGTDDNVARSFYKPWGGNWAIWGGGTYKFNEKTSLNAQVSYDDASTLGVAVNVAHQLVPGFTVTAEVDYVNEGDYGKANYMGGWTGATDKSSLGGLIRFQ
;
A
#
# COMPACT_ATOMS: atom_id res chain seq x y z
N GLY A 1 19.91 -2.40 11.76
CA GLY A 1 19.63 -1.59 10.57
C GLY A 1 18.41 -0.71 10.78
N GLY A 2 18.05 0.04 9.75
CA GLY A 2 16.91 0.93 9.80
C GLY A 2 17.05 2.12 8.86
N TYR A 3 16.13 3.06 8.98
CA TYR A 3 16.18 4.32 8.23
C TYR A 3 15.47 5.44 9.00
N ILE A 4 15.77 6.66 8.61
CA ILE A 4 14.97 7.84 8.95
C ILE A 4 14.45 8.40 7.64
N ARG A 5 13.17 8.78 7.61
CA ARG A 5 12.60 9.56 6.52
C ARG A 5 11.82 10.74 7.05
N TYR A 6 11.74 11.78 6.25
CA TYR A 6 10.97 12.96 6.53
C TYR A 6 10.27 13.42 5.27
N ASP A 7 8.96 13.60 5.34
CA ASP A 7 8.12 14.05 4.24
C ASP A 7 7.57 15.44 4.56
N ALA A 8 7.71 16.36 3.63
CA ALA A 8 7.02 17.66 3.63
C ALA A 8 6.01 17.66 2.49
N GLY A 9 4.73 17.65 2.81
CA GLY A 9 3.65 17.58 1.84
C GLY A 9 2.92 18.91 1.69
N PHE A 10 2.36 19.15 0.52
CA PHE A 10 1.57 20.31 0.16
C PHE A 10 0.37 19.90 -0.70
N GLY A 11 -0.66 20.74 -0.79
CA GLY A 11 -1.81 20.48 -1.64
C GLY A 11 -2.96 21.40 -1.34
N ASP A 12 -4.03 21.24 -2.09
CA ASP A 12 -5.28 21.99 -1.94
C ASP A 12 -5.89 21.78 -0.55
N VAL A 13 -6.75 22.68 -0.10
CA VAL A 13 -7.47 22.53 1.17
C VAL A 13 -8.20 21.19 1.21
N GLY A 14 -7.83 20.35 2.16
CA GLY A 14 -8.33 18.96 2.27
C GLY A 14 -7.56 17.94 1.44
N SER A 15 -6.48 18.34 0.76
CA SER A 15 -5.59 17.42 0.06
C SER A 15 -5.01 16.35 1.00
N PHE A 16 -4.81 15.15 0.46
CA PHE A 16 -4.18 14.03 1.18
C PHE A 16 -2.69 14.24 1.46
N ASP A 17 -1.99 15.09 0.69
CA ASP A 17 -0.58 15.43 0.89
C ASP A 17 -0.37 16.67 1.75
N GLY A 18 -1.28 17.63 1.67
CA GLY A 18 -1.22 18.87 2.43
C GLY A 18 -1.72 18.73 3.86
N ALA A 19 -1.86 19.87 4.51
CA ALA A 19 -2.54 20.01 5.80
C ALA A 19 -3.37 21.28 5.80
N ARG A 20 -4.41 21.31 6.64
CA ARG A 20 -5.30 22.44 6.81
C ARG A 20 -5.07 23.09 8.17
N THR A 21 -5.13 24.40 8.23
CA THR A 21 -5.05 25.16 9.48
C THR A 21 -5.95 26.39 9.43
N THR A 22 -6.37 26.86 10.59
CA THR A 22 -7.12 28.12 10.72
C THR A 22 -6.14 29.29 10.68
N ASP A 23 -6.46 30.33 9.92
CA ASP A 23 -5.71 31.58 9.91
C ASP A 23 -5.79 32.23 11.31
N ARG A 24 -4.66 32.48 11.93
CA ARG A 24 -4.60 33.05 13.29
C ARG A 24 -5.10 34.47 13.38
N LEU A 25 -5.01 35.23 12.30
CA LEU A 25 -5.48 36.61 12.24
C LEU A 25 -6.94 36.68 11.80
N ASN A 26 -7.46 35.65 11.15
CA ASN A 26 -8.86 35.54 10.76
C ASN A 26 -9.38 34.12 11.10
N PRO A 27 -9.83 33.86 12.34
CA PRO A 27 -10.23 32.53 12.79
C PRO A 27 -11.42 31.91 12.04
N SER A 28 -12.12 32.65 11.21
CA SER A 28 -13.18 32.12 10.33
C SER A 28 -12.66 31.61 8.99
N LYS A 29 -11.36 31.76 8.70
CA LYS A 29 -10.73 31.35 7.46
C LYS A 29 -9.83 30.13 7.68
N GLU A 30 -10.09 29.08 6.94
CA GLU A 30 -9.16 27.96 6.79
C GLU A 30 -8.20 28.21 5.63
N GLN A 31 -7.00 27.67 5.72
CA GLN A 31 -5.96 27.80 4.70
C GLN A 31 -5.05 26.58 4.67
N ASP A 32 -4.40 26.39 3.54
CA ASP A 32 -3.43 25.34 3.33
C ASP A 32 -2.13 25.59 4.10
N THR A 33 -1.50 24.53 4.52
CA THR A 33 -0.17 24.54 5.11
C THR A 33 0.55 23.23 4.80
N TRP A 34 1.84 23.18 5.08
CA TRP A 34 2.64 21.99 4.90
C TRP A 34 2.26 20.90 5.93
N SER A 35 2.03 19.68 5.46
CA SER A 35 2.10 18.50 6.33
C SER A 35 3.56 18.13 6.57
N LYS A 36 3.86 17.59 7.75
CA LYS A 36 5.19 17.08 8.10
C LYS A 36 4.98 15.69 8.68
N LYS A 37 5.58 14.69 8.04
CA LYS A 37 5.48 13.29 8.45
C LYS A 37 6.91 12.75 8.53
N GLY A 38 7.32 12.32 9.70
CA GLY A 38 8.60 11.69 9.89
C GLY A 38 8.45 10.25 10.38
N ARG A 39 9.44 9.44 10.08
CA ARG A 39 9.53 8.06 10.57
C ARG A 39 10.97 7.70 10.87
N PHE A 40 11.20 7.15 12.04
CA PHE A 40 12.37 6.33 12.35
C PHE A 40 11.94 4.86 12.37
N ALA A 41 12.57 4.03 11.55
CA ALA A 41 12.36 2.59 11.56
C ALA A 41 13.63 1.89 12.07
N LEU A 42 13.46 1.05 13.10
CA LEU A 42 14.50 0.18 13.61
C LEU A 42 14.24 -1.24 13.12
N LYS A 43 15.25 -1.83 12.48
CA LYS A 43 15.20 -3.19 11.93
C LYS A 43 16.25 -4.06 12.62
N THR A 44 15.82 -5.21 13.13
CA THR A 44 16.73 -6.23 13.65
C THR A 44 16.48 -7.56 12.96
N TRP A 45 17.53 -8.32 12.76
CA TRP A 45 17.46 -9.64 12.15
C TRP A 45 18.55 -10.56 12.68
N THR A 46 18.26 -11.85 12.67
CA THR A 46 19.23 -12.92 12.90
C THR A 46 19.20 -13.91 11.76
N GLY A 47 20.26 -14.65 11.57
CA GLY A 47 20.33 -15.75 10.62
C GLY A 47 21.27 -16.84 11.13
N GLN A 48 20.84 -18.09 10.97
CA GLN A 48 21.62 -19.26 11.35
C GLN A 48 21.33 -20.42 10.39
N GLU A 49 22.36 -21.04 9.84
CA GLU A 49 22.20 -22.23 9.02
C GLU A 49 21.87 -23.43 9.90
N THR A 50 20.91 -24.25 9.46
CA THR A 50 20.49 -25.49 10.11
C THR A 50 20.35 -26.63 9.09
N GLU A 51 20.19 -27.84 9.56
CA GLU A 51 19.92 -29.04 8.71
C GLU A 51 18.61 -28.89 7.88
N LEU A 52 17.67 -28.05 8.33
CA LEU A 52 16.37 -27.80 7.69
C LEU A 52 16.35 -26.54 6.84
N GLY A 53 17.50 -25.89 6.64
CA GLY A 53 17.64 -24.61 5.95
C GLY A 53 18.00 -23.46 6.88
N THR A 54 18.04 -22.25 6.36
CA THR A 54 18.40 -21.06 7.14
C THR A 54 17.26 -20.69 8.08
N LEU A 55 17.51 -20.71 9.39
CA LEU A 55 16.62 -20.11 10.38
C LEU A 55 16.86 -18.60 10.42
N LYS A 56 15.81 -17.82 10.20
CA LYS A 56 15.86 -16.34 10.22
C LYS A 56 14.83 -15.78 11.18
N THR A 57 15.16 -14.68 11.82
CA THR A 57 14.19 -13.82 12.51
C THR A 57 14.28 -12.42 11.95
N TYR A 58 13.17 -11.69 12.01
CA TYR A 58 13.13 -10.27 11.62
C TYR A 58 12.11 -9.53 12.46
N THR A 59 12.49 -8.32 12.90
CA THR A 59 11.56 -7.38 13.50
C THR A 59 11.76 -5.99 12.90
N GLU A 60 10.66 -5.25 12.74
CA GLU A 60 10.69 -3.84 12.39
C GLU A 60 9.73 -3.07 13.30
N THR A 61 10.28 -2.09 14.00
CA THR A 61 9.51 -1.14 14.80
C THR A 61 9.59 0.24 14.16
N ARG A 62 8.48 0.95 14.16
CA ARG A 62 8.37 2.29 13.58
C ARG A 62 7.96 3.30 14.65
N PHE A 63 8.67 4.41 14.67
CA PHE A 63 8.36 5.60 15.45
C PHE A 63 8.00 6.69 14.46
N ASN A 64 6.71 7.06 14.39
CA ASN A 64 6.25 8.12 13.50
C ASN A 64 6.12 9.42 14.31
N PHE A 65 6.48 10.54 13.68
CA PHE A 65 6.40 11.86 14.27
C PHE A 65 6.03 12.90 13.21
N GLY A 66 5.61 14.06 13.63
CA GLY A 66 5.24 15.15 12.74
C GLY A 66 3.89 15.76 13.10
N ASN A 67 3.31 16.48 12.20
CA ASN A 67 2.04 17.16 12.40
C ASN A 67 1.01 16.82 11.32
N GLY A 68 1.01 15.68 10.72
CA GLY A 68 -0.01 15.17 9.81
C GLY A 68 -1.04 16.17 9.25
N GLN A 69 -2.14 15.71 8.77
CA GLN A 69 -3.28 16.56 8.46
C GLN A 69 -3.89 17.16 9.74
N GLY A 70 -4.37 18.40 9.66
CA GLY A 70 -5.00 19.08 10.79
C GLY A 70 -4.04 19.70 11.81
N GLY A 71 -2.72 19.70 11.56
CA GLY A 71 -1.73 20.44 12.34
C GLY A 71 -1.43 19.87 13.72
N SER A 72 -2.04 18.76 14.13
CA SER A 72 -1.77 18.12 15.41
C SER A 72 -0.47 17.34 15.38
N ALA A 73 0.37 17.50 16.40
CA ALA A 73 1.57 16.68 16.56
C ALA A 73 1.17 15.21 16.72
N THR A 74 1.82 14.35 15.95
CA THR A 74 1.61 12.91 16.02
C THR A 74 2.90 12.25 16.49
N ASN A 75 2.80 11.44 17.54
CA ASN A 75 3.86 10.54 17.95
C ASN A 75 3.23 9.17 18.11
N SER A 76 3.64 8.22 17.32
CA SER A 76 3.11 6.85 17.38
C SER A 76 4.23 5.83 17.26
N PHE A 77 4.00 4.71 17.93
CA PHE A 77 4.88 3.55 17.88
C PHE A 77 4.09 2.37 17.35
N SER A 78 4.72 1.57 16.50
CA SER A 78 4.12 0.33 15.98
C SER A 78 5.17 -0.75 15.79
N LEU A 79 4.78 -2.00 16.04
CA LEU A 79 5.50 -3.18 15.62
C LEU A 79 4.92 -3.62 14.27
N ASN A 80 5.67 -3.39 13.20
CA ASN A 80 5.19 -3.69 11.84
C ASN A 80 5.50 -5.11 11.40
N PHE A 81 6.68 -5.60 11.76
CA PHE A 81 7.10 -6.96 11.43
C PHE A 81 7.67 -7.66 12.65
N ALA A 82 7.30 -8.92 12.84
CA ALA A 82 7.87 -9.80 13.86
C ALA A 82 7.63 -11.25 13.41
N TRP A 83 8.59 -11.85 12.70
CA TRP A 83 8.43 -13.18 12.17
C TRP A 83 9.69 -14.06 12.33
N ILE A 84 9.44 -15.36 12.30
CA ILE A 84 10.45 -16.43 12.23
C ILE A 84 10.28 -17.13 10.88
N GLN A 85 11.38 -17.44 10.22
CA GLN A 85 11.39 -18.19 8.97
C GLN A 85 12.38 -19.34 9.03
N LEU A 86 11.97 -20.53 8.60
CA LEU A 86 12.82 -21.69 8.41
C LEU A 86 12.61 -22.26 7.00
N GLY A 87 13.60 -22.13 6.15
CA GLY A 87 13.45 -22.44 4.73
C GLY A 87 12.31 -21.65 4.09
N GLY A 88 11.33 -22.35 3.50
CA GLY A 88 10.13 -21.73 2.92
C GLY A 88 9.03 -21.36 3.92
N LEU A 89 9.06 -21.92 5.14
CA LEU A 89 8.05 -21.65 6.17
C LEU A 89 8.32 -20.32 6.87
N ARG A 90 7.31 -19.43 6.93
CA ARG A 90 7.35 -18.19 7.71
C ARG A 90 6.13 -18.09 8.61
N VAL A 91 6.35 -17.68 9.85
CA VAL A 91 5.30 -17.55 10.88
C VAL A 91 5.47 -16.23 11.62
N GLY A 92 4.41 -15.48 11.80
CA GLY A 92 4.37 -14.27 12.63
C GLY A 92 3.63 -13.12 11.99
N LYS A 93 3.94 -11.90 12.46
CA LYS A 93 3.40 -10.67 11.91
C LYS A 93 4.24 -10.22 10.71
N ASP A 94 3.57 -10.03 9.59
CA ASP A 94 4.16 -9.59 8.33
C ASP A 94 3.13 -8.81 7.51
N GLU A 95 3.45 -8.45 6.30
CA GLU A 95 2.47 -8.03 5.30
C GLU A 95 1.92 -9.26 4.57
N SER A 96 0.67 -9.17 4.14
CA SER A 96 -0.05 -10.25 3.45
C SER A 96 0.73 -10.77 2.24
N ALA A 97 0.74 -12.09 2.07
CA ALA A 97 1.28 -12.72 0.86
C ALA A 97 0.55 -12.25 -0.42
N TYR A 98 -0.70 -11.81 -0.30
CA TYR A 98 -1.47 -11.26 -1.41
C TYR A 98 -0.81 -10.00 -2.00
N ASP A 99 -0.11 -9.21 -1.17
CA ASP A 99 0.59 -8.01 -1.58
C ASP A 99 2.08 -8.25 -1.81
N THR A 100 2.74 -8.90 -0.87
CA THR A 100 4.20 -9.09 -0.95
C THR A 100 4.60 -10.05 -2.07
N PHE A 101 3.81 -11.07 -2.36
CA PHE A 101 4.13 -12.03 -3.43
C PHE A 101 3.82 -11.45 -4.82
N SER A 102 2.74 -10.67 -4.98
CA SER A 102 2.45 -9.96 -6.23
C SER A 102 3.36 -8.74 -6.46
N GLY A 103 3.89 -8.17 -5.40
CA GLY A 103 4.65 -6.92 -5.41
C GLY A 103 3.77 -5.68 -5.29
N TYR A 104 4.34 -4.61 -4.76
CA TYR A 104 3.67 -3.31 -4.65
C TYR A 104 3.39 -2.70 -6.02
N ALA A 105 2.42 -1.78 -6.11
CA ALA A 105 1.98 -1.27 -7.39
C ALA A 105 3.11 -0.57 -8.14
N GLY A 106 3.70 0.50 -7.61
CA GLY A 106 4.79 1.21 -8.31
C GLY A 106 5.88 1.72 -7.38
N ASN A 107 6.85 2.43 -7.95
CA ASN A 107 7.93 3.10 -7.21
C ASN A 107 7.57 4.57 -6.89
N VAL A 108 6.29 4.88 -6.79
CA VAL A 108 5.78 6.18 -6.34
C VAL A 108 5.52 6.13 -4.84
N ILE A 109 5.48 7.29 -4.19
CA ILE A 109 5.27 7.36 -2.74
C ILE A 109 3.80 7.07 -2.39
N GLN A 110 2.89 7.63 -3.20
CA GLN A 110 1.44 7.44 -3.07
C GLN A 110 0.94 6.34 -4.02
N ASP A 111 1.49 5.15 -3.91
CA ASP A 111 1.14 4.00 -4.75
C ASP A 111 -0.25 3.42 -4.46
N THR A 112 -0.89 3.84 -3.36
CA THR A 112 -2.20 3.38 -2.88
C THR A 112 -3.32 4.39 -3.10
N LEU A 113 -3.20 5.35 -4.03
CA LEU A 113 -4.32 6.25 -4.39
C LEU A 113 -5.57 5.48 -4.83
N VAL A 114 -5.39 4.36 -5.53
CA VAL A 114 -6.33 3.25 -5.59
C VAL A 114 -5.66 2.09 -4.85
N PRO A 115 -6.18 1.68 -3.68
CA PRO A 115 -5.52 0.68 -2.85
C PRO A 115 -5.56 -0.70 -3.53
N TYR A 116 -4.52 -1.50 -3.35
CA TYR A 116 -4.37 -2.82 -3.96
C TYR A 116 -4.25 -3.96 -2.93
N GLY A 117 -4.24 -3.64 -1.63
CA GLY A 117 -4.21 -4.55 -0.49
C GLY A 117 -4.18 -3.80 0.83
N GLU A 118 -4.40 -4.52 1.93
CA GLU A 118 -4.45 -3.98 3.31
C GLU A 118 -3.19 -4.28 4.12
N PHE A 119 -2.23 -4.94 3.56
CA PHE A 119 -0.88 -5.23 4.04
C PHE A 119 -0.80 -5.99 5.39
N ASP A 120 -0.95 -5.32 6.52
CA ASP A 120 -0.64 -5.85 7.86
C ASP A 120 -1.46 -7.09 8.22
N THR A 121 -0.78 -8.21 8.50
CA THR A 121 -1.41 -9.49 8.81
C THR A 121 -0.59 -10.31 9.82
N ASN A 122 -1.23 -11.31 10.41
CA ASN A 122 -0.58 -12.42 11.07
C ASN A 122 -0.70 -13.62 10.13
N LEU A 123 0.41 -14.32 9.89
CA LEU A 123 0.43 -15.37 8.88
C LEU A 123 1.24 -16.62 9.30
N ILE A 124 0.84 -17.71 8.67
CA ILE A 124 1.64 -18.92 8.52
C ILE A 124 1.72 -19.18 7.02
N SER A 125 2.86 -18.99 6.40
CA SER A 125 3.02 -19.16 4.96
C SER A 125 4.15 -20.12 4.60
N TYR A 126 4.03 -20.73 3.45
CA TYR A 126 5.09 -21.54 2.85
C TYR A 126 5.31 -21.10 1.41
N THR A 127 6.55 -20.73 1.12
CA THR A 127 7.01 -20.39 -0.23
C THR A 127 7.86 -21.50 -0.79
N PHE A 128 7.49 -22.00 -1.96
CA PHE A 128 8.25 -22.93 -2.76
C PHE A 128 8.97 -22.17 -3.87
N ASP A 129 10.25 -22.42 -4.05
CA ASP A 129 11.08 -21.89 -5.14
C ASP A 129 11.71 -23.08 -5.88
N ALA A 130 11.41 -23.21 -7.16
CA ALA A 130 11.93 -24.28 -8.01
C ALA A 130 13.34 -24.01 -8.53
N GLY A 131 13.90 -22.80 -8.31
CA GLY A 131 15.25 -22.41 -8.75
C GLY A 131 15.37 -22.11 -10.25
N ASN A 132 14.28 -22.22 -11.02
CA ASN A 132 14.24 -21.97 -12.47
C ASN A 132 13.37 -20.75 -12.86
N GLY A 133 13.16 -19.84 -11.91
CA GLY A 133 12.28 -18.68 -12.05
C GLY A 133 10.83 -18.93 -11.63
N PHE A 134 10.42 -20.17 -11.44
CA PHE A 134 9.09 -20.50 -10.92
C PHE A 134 9.09 -20.53 -9.40
N SER A 135 8.11 -19.88 -8.80
CA SER A 135 7.81 -19.97 -7.37
C SER A 135 6.32 -20.00 -7.11
N ALA A 136 5.93 -20.55 -5.96
CA ALA A 136 4.56 -20.62 -5.50
C ALA A 136 4.50 -20.33 -4.00
N ILE A 137 3.35 -19.81 -3.54
CA ILE A 137 3.11 -19.53 -2.12
C ILE A 137 1.73 -20.02 -1.72
N VAL A 138 1.61 -20.47 -0.48
CA VAL A 138 0.35 -20.62 0.24
C VAL A 138 0.49 -19.93 1.59
N SER A 139 -0.52 -19.18 2.02
CA SER A 139 -0.54 -18.46 3.29
C SER A 139 -1.89 -18.58 3.96
N LEU A 140 -1.88 -18.86 5.26
CA LEU A 140 -3.03 -18.77 6.14
C LEU A 140 -2.89 -17.46 6.90
N GLU A 141 -3.90 -16.62 6.86
CA GLU A 141 -3.79 -15.24 7.30
C GLU A 141 -4.94 -14.79 8.20
N GLN A 142 -4.63 -13.85 9.05
CA GLN A 142 -5.59 -13.01 9.74
C GLN A 142 -5.08 -11.59 9.69
N GLY A 143 -5.81 -10.70 9.05
CA GLY A 143 -5.48 -9.28 9.02
C GLY A 143 -5.35 -8.68 10.42
N SER A 144 -4.62 -7.61 10.57
CA SER A 144 -4.48 -6.90 11.84
C SER A 144 -5.07 -5.50 11.78
N GLY A 145 -5.70 -5.10 12.89
CA GLY A 145 -6.36 -3.82 13.01
C GLY A 145 -7.75 -3.78 12.40
N GLY A 146 -8.28 -2.58 12.31
CA GLY A 146 -9.54 -2.28 11.66
C GLY A 146 -9.45 -0.95 10.94
N TYR A 147 -10.32 -0.72 10.00
CA TYR A 147 -10.40 0.52 9.25
C TYR A 147 -11.85 1.00 9.13
N ASN A 148 -12.01 2.29 8.95
CA ASN A 148 -13.31 2.88 8.66
C ASN A 148 -13.63 2.64 7.19
N THR A 149 -14.83 2.18 6.93
CA THR A 149 -15.35 1.91 5.60
C THR A 149 -16.78 2.41 5.47
N PHE A 150 -17.36 2.27 4.31
CA PHE A 150 -18.76 2.51 4.08
C PHE A 150 -19.40 1.24 3.54
N VAL A 151 -20.58 0.91 4.05
CA VAL A 151 -21.38 -0.23 3.62
C VAL A 151 -22.76 0.25 3.22
N LYS A 152 -23.43 -0.47 2.35
CA LYS A 152 -24.85 -0.20 2.05
C LYS A 152 -25.73 -0.74 3.17
N ASP A 153 -26.62 0.11 3.69
CA ASP A 153 -27.68 -0.30 4.59
C ASP A 153 -28.80 -1.07 3.83
N GLY A 154 -29.77 -1.58 4.56
CA GLY A 154 -30.91 -2.30 3.98
C GLY A 154 -31.80 -1.46 3.05
N ALA A 155 -31.64 -0.15 3.01
CA ALA A 155 -32.31 0.78 2.10
C ALA A 155 -31.44 1.18 0.90
N GLY A 156 -30.20 0.66 0.83
CA GLY A 156 -29.23 0.96 -0.24
C GLY A 156 -28.44 2.24 -0.05
N ASN A 157 -28.49 2.88 1.12
CA ASN A 157 -27.72 4.08 1.42
C ASN A 157 -26.32 3.71 1.94
N TRP A 158 -25.31 4.48 1.57
CA TRP A 158 -23.98 4.33 2.12
C TRP A 158 -23.92 4.88 3.55
N VAL A 159 -23.51 4.04 4.49
CA VAL A 159 -23.36 4.37 5.91
C VAL A 159 -21.95 4.03 6.38
N ALA A 160 -21.42 4.85 7.27
CA ALA A 160 -20.11 4.61 7.86
C ALA A 160 -20.14 3.35 8.72
N ALA A 161 -19.12 2.52 8.58
CA ALA A 161 -18.91 1.31 9.36
C ALA A 161 -17.42 1.19 9.72
N THR A 162 -17.14 0.40 10.76
CA THR A 162 -15.77 0.01 11.09
C THR A 162 -15.63 -1.47 10.81
N THR A 163 -14.69 -1.82 9.96
CA THR A 163 -14.36 -3.21 9.67
C THR A 163 -13.22 -3.66 10.56
N ASN A 164 -13.36 -4.85 11.15
CA ASN A 164 -12.32 -5.53 11.88
C ASN A 164 -11.74 -6.64 10.99
N ASN A 165 -10.43 -6.63 10.77
CA ASN A 165 -9.74 -7.61 9.94
C ASN A 165 -9.45 -8.94 10.67
N THR A 166 -9.86 -9.06 11.94
CA THR A 166 -9.79 -10.32 12.69
C THR A 166 -10.80 -11.30 12.13
N ILE A 167 -10.38 -12.54 11.89
CA ILE A 167 -11.30 -13.63 11.52
C ILE A 167 -12.35 -13.86 12.62
N ASP A 168 -13.57 -14.15 12.24
CA ASP A 168 -14.70 -14.33 13.16
C ASP A 168 -14.97 -15.80 13.52
N SER A 169 -14.14 -16.72 13.02
CA SER A 169 -14.22 -18.16 13.27
C SER A 169 -12.82 -18.78 13.31
N TYR A 170 -12.72 -20.12 13.44
CA TYR A 170 -11.47 -20.85 13.33
C TYR A 170 -10.97 -21.02 11.89
N VAL A 171 -11.73 -20.60 10.89
CA VAL A 171 -11.34 -20.68 9.48
C VAL A 171 -10.50 -19.46 9.14
N PRO A 172 -9.21 -19.62 8.82
CA PRO A 172 -8.36 -18.49 8.43
C PRO A 172 -8.69 -18.00 7.03
N ASN A 173 -8.27 -16.79 6.72
CA ASN A 173 -8.15 -16.36 5.33
C ASN A 173 -7.06 -17.19 4.64
N VAL A 174 -7.22 -17.46 3.36
CA VAL A 174 -6.27 -18.27 2.58
C VAL A 174 -5.80 -17.49 1.37
N VAL A 175 -4.49 -17.41 1.19
CA VAL A 175 -3.86 -16.83 0.00
C VAL A 175 -3.06 -17.90 -0.72
N GLY A 176 -3.21 -17.95 -2.05
CA GLY A 176 -2.40 -18.77 -2.94
C GLY A 176 -1.82 -17.93 -4.07
N GLY A 177 -0.60 -18.23 -4.49
CA GLY A 177 0.03 -17.49 -5.58
C GLY A 177 1.04 -18.33 -6.36
N VAL A 178 1.21 -17.94 -7.63
CA VAL A 178 2.23 -18.48 -8.52
C VAL A 178 2.95 -17.33 -9.23
N LYS A 179 4.25 -17.50 -9.44
CA LYS A 179 5.11 -16.50 -10.08
C LYS A 179 6.11 -17.17 -11.00
N TYR A 180 6.31 -16.55 -12.14
CA TYR A 180 7.43 -16.87 -13.03
C TYR A 180 8.24 -15.63 -13.31
N THR A 181 9.54 -15.70 -13.12
CA THR A 181 10.48 -14.58 -13.33
C THR A 181 11.57 -15.02 -14.31
N ALA A 182 11.88 -14.16 -15.27
CA ALA A 182 12.94 -14.36 -16.27
C ALA A 182 13.66 -13.03 -16.56
N GLY A 183 14.66 -13.04 -17.43
CA GLY A 183 15.41 -11.82 -17.75
C GLY A 183 14.58 -10.70 -18.38
N TRP A 184 13.50 -11.03 -19.07
CA TRP A 184 12.58 -10.04 -19.65
C TRP A 184 11.63 -9.39 -18.64
N GLY A 185 11.48 -9.94 -17.43
CA GLY A 185 10.54 -9.53 -16.41
C GLY A 185 9.88 -10.71 -15.72
N GLY A 186 8.57 -10.65 -15.45
CA GLY A 186 7.87 -11.73 -14.78
C GLY A 186 6.34 -11.59 -14.85
N ILE A 187 5.67 -12.69 -14.56
CA ILE A 187 4.22 -12.74 -14.38
C ILE A 187 3.90 -13.35 -13.02
N THR A 188 2.97 -12.74 -12.31
CA THR A 188 2.53 -13.21 -10.98
C THR A 188 1.02 -13.22 -10.94
N GLY A 189 0.45 -14.28 -10.39
CA GLY A 189 -0.97 -14.37 -10.05
C GLY A 189 -1.13 -14.72 -8.57
N VAL A 190 -2.03 -14.03 -7.90
CA VAL A 190 -2.43 -14.32 -6.50
C VAL A 190 -3.95 -14.36 -6.39
N VAL A 191 -4.45 -15.23 -5.53
CA VAL A 191 -5.86 -15.33 -5.18
C VAL A 191 -5.99 -15.45 -3.66
N ALA A 192 -7.00 -14.84 -3.11
CA ALA A 192 -7.29 -14.87 -1.68
C ALA A 192 -8.76 -15.17 -1.42
N TYR A 193 -9.03 -15.88 -0.35
CA TYR A 193 -10.35 -16.10 0.21
C TYR A 193 -10.43 -15.45 1.59
N ASP A 194 -11.35 -14.50 1.73
CA ASP A 194 -11.69 -13.86 3.00
C ASP A 194 -12.77 -14.67 3.70
N SER A 195 -12.41 -15.37 4.76
CA SER A 195 -13.31 -16.30 5.45
C SER A 195 -14.40 -15.61 6.25
N SER A 196 -14.20 -14.36 6.66
CA SER A 196 -15.19 -13.59 7.43
C SER A 196 -16.32 -13.06 6.55
N TRP A 197 -16.02 -12.77 5.28
CA TRP A 197 -16.98 -12.25 4.32
C TRP A 197 -17.39 -13.29 3.26
N GLU A 198 -16.74 -14.48 3.26
CA GLU A 198 -16.95 -15.56 2.28
C GLU A 198 -16.72 -15.09 0.82
N GLU A 199 -15.78 -14.16 0.63
CA GLU A 199 -15.52 -13.48 -0.63
C GLU A 199 -14.13 -13.81 -1.19
N TRP A 200 -14.00 -13.74 -2.51
CA TRP A 200 -12.76 -13.98 -3.23
C TRP A 200 -12.19 -12.72 -3.83
N ALA A 201 -10.89 -12.62 -3.86
CA ALA A 201 -10.18 -11.59 -4.61
C ALA A 201 -8.94 -12.19 -5.29
N GLY A 202 -8.54 -11.61 -6.41
CA GLY A 202 -7.34 -12.04 -7.12
C GLY A 202 -6.69 -10.88 -7.85
N LYS A 203 -5.37 -11.00 -8.04
CA LYS A 203 -4.57 -10.05 -8.83
C LYS A 203 -3.67 -10.81 -9.80
N VAL A 204 -3.49 -10.23 -10.98
CA VAL A 204 -2.47 -10.65 -11.93
C VAL A 204 -1.58 -9.46 -12.23
N ARG A 205 -0.27 -9.66 -12.20
CA ARG A 205 0.74 -8.65 -12.47
C ARG A 205 1.70 -9.13 -13.53
N LEU A 206 2.01 -8.26 -14.47
CA LEU A 206 3.05 -8.39 -15.48
C LEU A 206 4.10 -7.31 -15.24
N ASP A 207 5.36 -7.70 -15.11
CA ASP A 207 6.52 -6.82 -15.06
C ASP A 207 7.36 -7.02 -16.32
N VAL A 208 7.82 -5.92 -16.94
CA VAL A 208 8.59 -5.95 -18.18
C VAL A 208 9.85 -5.09 -18.05
N ASN A 209 11.00 -5.68 -18.21
CA ASN A 209 12.27 -4.99 -18.37
C ASN A 209 12.43 -4.63 -19.85
N ALA A 210 11.86 -3.48 -20.27
CA ALA A 210 11.86 -3.08 -21.67
C ALA A 210 13.28 -2.73 -22.17
N THR A 211 14.08 -2.13 -21.31
CA THR A 211 15.52 -1.87 -21.50
C THR A 211 16.23 -1.87 -20.13
N ASP A 212 17.54 -1.71 -20.10
CA ASP A 212 18.31 -1.56 -18.85
C ASP A 212 17.89 -0.29 -18.06
N GLN A 213 17.28 0.68 -18.75
CA GLN A 213 16.82 1.93 -18.16
C GLN A 213 15.33 1.97 -17.90
N ILE A 214 14.52 1.16 -18.59
CA ILE A 214 13.07 1.21 -18.56
C ILE A 214 12.51 -0.11 -18.02
N SER A 215 11.83 -0.03 -16.89
CA SER A 215 10.98 -1.10 -16.36
C SER A 215 9.52 -0.64 -16.29
N LEU A 216 8.60 -1.51 -16.70
CA LEU A 216 7.18 -1.25 -16.75
C LEU A 216 6.44 -2.32 -15.96
N PHE A 217 5.27 -1.99 -15.44
CA PHE A 217 4.35 -2.98 -14.88
C PHE A 217 2.90 -2.65 -15.26
N VAL A 218 2.10 -3.69 -15.28
CA VAL A 218 0.64 -3.59 -15.25
C VAL A 218 0.10 -4.65 -14.28
N MET A 219 -0.87 -4.27 -13.47
CA MET A 219 -1.54 -5.16 -12.53
C MET A 219 -3.04 -4.95 -12.64
N GLY A 220 -3.81 -6.03 -12.66
CA GLY A 220 -5.26 -6.01 -12.61
C GLY A 220 -5.76 -6.83 -11.43
N GLY A 221 -6.79 -6.34 -10.76
CA GLY A 221 -7.45 -7.00 -9.63
C GLY A 221 -8.95 -7.16 -9.86
N TYR A 222 -9.51 -8.24 -9.33
CA TYR A 222 -10.94 -8.50 -9.29
C TYR A 222 -11.32 -9.12 -7.95
N GLY A 223 -12.45 -8.71 -7.40
CA GLY A 223 -13.04 -9.28 -6.19
C GLY A 223 -14.54 -9.50 -6.34
N THR A 224 -15.06 -10.53 -5.69
CA THR A 224 -16.48 -10.91 -5.74
C THR A 224 -17.35 -10.05 -4.85
N ASP A 225 -16.76 -9.39 -3.82
CA ASP A 225 -17.47 -8.47 -2.95
C ASP A 225 -17.89 -7.21 -3.71
N ASP A 226 -19.19 -7.01 -3.89
CA ASP A 226 -19.78 -5.83 -4.53
C ASP A 226 -19.94 -4.65 -3.55
N ASN A 227 -19.72 -4.87 -2.25
CA ASN A 227 -19.54 -3.78 -1.30
C ASN A 227 -18.17 -3.16 -1.46
N VAL A 228 -18.16 -1.94 -1.10
CA VAL A 228 -16.97 -1.14 -1.13
C VAL A 228 -16.06 -1.53 0.04
N ALA A 229 -14.78 -1.82 -0.24
CA ALA A 229 -13.70 -2.01 0.72
C ALA A 229 -14.11 -2.74 2.02
N ARG A 230 -14.84 -3.84 1.91
CA ARG A 230 -15.22 -4.65 3.06
C ARG A 230 -14.26 -5.82 3.25
N SER A 231 -13.88 -6.47 2.17
CA SER A 231 -12.92 -7.57 2.18
C SER A 231 -11.48 -7.06 2.35
N PHE A 232 -10.70 -7.73 3.20
CA PHE A 232 -9.29 -7.44 3.41
C PHE A 232 -8.46 -7.48 2.12
N TYR A 233 -8.85 -8.31 1.15
CA TYR A 233 -8.11 -8.53 -0.09
C TYR A 233 -8.62 -7.69 -1.27
N LYS A 234 -9.72 -6.96 -1.11
CA LYS A 234 -10.30 -6.08 -2.12
C LYS A 234 -10.58 -4.69 -1.57
N PRO A 235 -9.55 -3.87 -1.31
CA PRO A 235 -9.74 -2.54 -0.75
C PRO A 235 -10.11 -1.47 -1.80
N TRP A 236 -10.09 -1.80 -3.08
CA TRP A 236 -10.49 -0.88 -4.16
C TRP A 236 -12.01 -0.78 -4.30
N GLY A 237 -12.49 0.24 -4.98
CA GLY A 237 -13.89 0.48 -5.22
C GLY A 237 -14.48 -0.41 -6.32
N GLY A 238 -15.72 -0.89 -6.13
CA GLY A 238 -16.38 -1.81 -7.04
C GLY A 238 -15.71 -3.19 -7.07
N ASN A 239 -15.85 -3.90 -8.18
CA ASN A 239 -15.34 -5.28 -8.30
C ASN A 239 -13.93 -5.35 -8.88
N TRP A 240 -13.51 -4.42 -9.72
CA TRP A 240 -12.21 -4.48 -10.39
C TRP A 240 -11.39 -3.20 -10.24
N ALA A 241 -10.07 -3.36 -10.38
CA ALA A 241 -9.15 -2.24 -10.45
C ALA A 241 -7.95 -2.58 -11.32
N ILE A 242 -7.29 -1.54 -11.83
CA ILE A 242 -6.09 -1.64 -12.65
C ILE A 242 -5.05 -0.62 -12.18
N TRP A 243 -3.80 -1.05 -12.17
CA TRP A 243 -2.62 -0.22 -11.89
C TRP A 243 -1.61 -0.43 -13.01
N GLY A 244 -0.99 0.64 -13.45
CA GLY A 244 0.07 0.57 -14.45
C GLY A 244 1.07 1.68 -14.22
N GLY A 245 2.31 1.42 -14.59
CA GLY A 245 3.35 2.41 -14.41
C GLY A 245 4.72 1.90 -14.78
N GLY A 246 5.73 2.64 -14.35
CA GLY A 246 7.10 2.24 -14.62
C GLY A 246 8.12 3.21 -14.06
N THR A 247 9.37 2.82 -14.28
CA THR A 247 10.56 3.57 -13.89
C THR A 247 11.42 3.82 -15.11
N TYR A 248 11.90 5.06 -15.25
CA TYR A 248 12.96 5.42 -16.18
C TYR A 248 14.20 5.89 -15.41
N LYS A 249 15.30 5.19 -15.59
CA LYS A 249 16.60 5.53 -14.97
C LYS A 249 17.36 6.46 -15.91
N PHE A 250 17.47 7.75 -15.57
CA PHE A 250 18.34 8.69 -16.28
C PHE A 250 19.82 8.30 -16.15
N ASN A 251 20.18 7.86 -14.95
CA ASN A 251 21.51 7.38 -14.56
C ASN A 251 21.40 6.55 -13.26
N GLU A 252 22.53 6.12 -12.70
CA GLU A 252 22.58 5.31 -11.47
C GLU A 252 21.99 6.02 -10.23
N LYS A 253 21.90 7.34 -10.24
CA LYS A 253 21.45 8.15 -9.08
C LYS A 253 20.08 8.76 -9.27
N THR A 254 19.56 8.83 -10.50
CA THR A 254 18.34 9.58 -10.79
C THR A 254 17.35 8.73 -11.57
N SER A 255 16.14 8.63 -11.06
CA SER A 255 15.02 7.96 -11.73
C SER A 255 13.77 8.81 -11.73
N LEU A 256 12.96 8.63 -12.78
CA LEU A 256 11.58 9.07 -12.89
C LEU A 256 10.69 7.85 -12.67
N ASN A 257 9.70 7.98 -11.81
CA ASN A 257 8.69 6.95 -11.57
C ASN A 257 7.30 7.54 -11.84
N ALA A 258 6.43 6.75 -12.43
CA ALA A 258 5.06 7.14 -12.70
C ALA A 258 4.11 5.96 -12.48
N GLN A 259 2.94 6.25 -11.96
CA GLN A 259 1.85 5.29 -11.78
C GLN A 259 0.52 5.95 -12.11
N VAL A 260 -0.33 5.19 -12.79
CA VAL A 260 -1.75 5.49 -12.98
C VAL A 260 -2.54 4.30 -12.46
N SER A 261 -3.60 4.57 -11.73
CA SER A 261 -4.49 3.56 -11.16
C SER A 261 -5.95 3.97 -11.35
N TYR A 262 -6.82 2.99 -11.54
CA TYR A 262 -8.24 3.20 -11.77
C TYR A 262 -9.06 2.03 -11.24
N ASP A 263 -10.22 2.29 -10.66
CA ASP A 263 -11.12 1.26 -10.17
C ASP A 263 -12.54 1.36 -10.77
N ASP A 264 -13.33 0.32 -10.53
CA ASP A 264 -14.71 0.19 -11.00
C ASP A 264 -15.66 1.28 -10.44
N ALA A 265 -15.25 1.91 -9.36
CA ALA A 265 -15.92 3.07 -8.79
C ALA A 265 -15.54 4.39 -9.45
N SER A 266 -14.81 4.34 -10.56
CA SER A 266 -14.32 5.51 -11.29
C SER A 266 -13.32 6.35 -10.52
N THR A 267 -12.66 5.79 -9.50
CA THR A 267 -11.55 6.47 -8.82
C THR A 267 -10.31 6.44 -9.70
N LEU A 268 -9.75 7.59 -9.99
CA LEU A 268 -8.51 7.76 -10.76
C LEU A 268 -7.41 8.28 -9.83
N GLY A 269 -6.31 7.56 -9.76
CA GLY A 269 -5.09 7.99 -9.07
C GLY A 269 -3.92 8.14 -10.05
N VAL A 270 -3.18 9.23 -9.94
CA VAL A 270 -1.95 9.48 -10.71
C VAL A 270 -0.86 9.98 -9.77
N ALA A 271 0.30 9.34 -9.79
CA ALA A 271 1.47 9.76 -9.03
C ALA A 271 2.70 9.77 -9.92
N VAL A 272 3.51 10.82 -9.84
CA VAL A 272 4.75 10.95 -10.61
C VAL A 272 5.83 11.55 -9.73
N ASN A 273 6.99 10.91 -9.67
CA ASN A 273 8.13 11.43 -8.91
C ASN A 273 9.46 11.39 -9.65
N VAL A 274 10.36 12.21 -9.17
CA VAL A 274 11.80 12.11 -9.47
C VAL A 274 12.52 11.82 -8.16
N ALA A 275 13.25 10.71 -8.13
CA ALA A 275 14.11 10.32 -7.02
C ALA A 275 15.57 10.56 -7.39
N HIS A 276 16.32 11.24 -6.52
CA HIS A 276 17.74 11.52 -6.72
C HIS A 276 18.56 11.18 -5.48
N GLN A 277 19.52 10.27 -5.64
CA GLN A 277 20.48 9.93 -4.59
C GLN A 277 21.59 10.98 -4.54
N LEU A 278 21.54 11.87 -3.56
CA LEU A 278 22.56 12.90 -3.35
C LEU A 278 23.92 12.28 -3.01
N VAL A 279 23.91 11.36 -2.06
CA VAL A 279 25.05 10.54 -1.65
C VAL A 279 24.55 9.13 -1.28
N PRO A 280 25.43 8.11 -1.24
CA PRO A 280 25.04 6.78 -0.77
C PRO A 280 24.33 6.85 0.59
N GLY A 281 23.11 6.30 0.65
CA GLY A 281 22.27 6.31 1.85
C GLY A 281 21.42 7.56 2.06
N PHE A 282 21.46 8.55 1.15
CA PHE A 282 20.61 9.72 1.23
C PHE A 282 19.97 10.07 -0.13
N THR A 283 18.66 9.88 -0.21
CA THR A 283 17.85 10.14 -1.41
C THR A 283 16.83 11.25 -1.13
N VAL A 284 16.63 12.13 -2.08
CA VAL A 284 15.55 13.11 -2.12
C VAL A 284 14.59 12.72 -3.23
N THR A 285 13.29 12.64 -2.92
CA THR A 285 12.24 12.34 -3.89
C THR A 285 11.21 13.47 -3.87
N ALA A 286 10.92 14.03 -5.04
CA ALA A 286 9.83 14.99 -5.22
C ALA A 286 8.71 14.32 -6.01
N GLU A 287 7.50 14.30 -5.45
CA GLU A 287 6.31 13.66 -6.03
C GLU A 287 5.17 14.65 -6.18
N VAL A 288 4.41 14.49 -7.24
CA VAL A 288 3.13 15.17 -7.47
C VAL A 288 2.06 14.09 -7.66
N ASP A 289 0.94 14.30 -7.01
CA ASP A 289 -0.14 13.35 -6.86
C ASP A 289 -1.48 13.98 -7.20
N TYR A 290 -2.28 13.26 -7.98
CA TYR A 290 -3.63 13.64 -8.32
C TYR A 290 -4.58 12.48 -8.06
N VAL A 291 -5.72 12.78 -7.44
CA VAL A 291 -6.81 11.82 -7.28
C VAL A 291 -8.14 12.45 -7.70
N ASN A 292 -8.96 11.65 -8.38
CA ASN A 292 -10.37 11.94 -8.59
C ASN A 292 -11.17 10.77 -8.03
N GLU A 293 -12.03 11.01 -7.07
CA GLU A 293 -12.76 9.97 -6.34
C GLU A 293 -13.99 9.43 -7.10
N GLY A 294 -14.18 9.83 -8.35
CA GLY A 294 -15.21 9.26 -9.21
C GLY A 294 -16.61 9.35 -8.60
N ASP A 295 -17.31 8.21 -8.60
CA ASP A 295 -18.68 8.13 -8.12
C ASP A 295 -18.78 8.07 -6.59
N TYR A 296 -17.71 7.69 -5.90
CA TYR A 296 -17.66 7.58 -4.45
C TYR A 296 -17.26 8.86 -3.73
N GLY A 297 -16.66 9.83 -4.39
CA GLY A 297 -16.33 11.11 -3.79
C GLY A 297 -17.54 11.81 -3.15
N LYS A 298 -18.73 11.62 -3.72
CA LYS A 298 -20.00 12.13 -3.18
C LYS A 298 -20.48 11.40 -1.93
N ALA A 299 -20.14 10.14 -1.79
CA ALA A 299 -20.51 9.30 -0.65
C ALA A 299 -19.49 9.34 0.48
N ASN A 300 -18.44 10.14 0.33
CA ASN A 300 -17.29 10.20 1.23
C ASN A 300 -16.67 8.82 1.49
N TYR A 301 -16.72 8.01 0.45
CA TYR A 301 -16.17 6.69 0.42
C TYR A 301 -14.65 6.76 0.55
N MET A 302 -13.97 5.82 1.07
CA MET A 302 -12.53 5.82 1.29
C MET A 302 -11.97 6.88 2.24
N GLY A 303 -12.80 7.56 3.03
CA GLY A 303 -12.35 8.50 4.04
C GLY A 303 -11.74 9.80 3.51
N GLY A 304 -11.98 10.10 2.23
CA GLY A 304 -11.74 11.41 1.70
C GLY A 304 -10.30 11.76 1.37
N TRP A 305 -9.79 11.20 0.30
CA TRP A 305 -8.63 11.78 -0.35
C TRP A 305 -8.83 13.27 -0.66
N THR A 306 -10.07 13.70 -0.87
CA THR A 306 -10.45 15.08 -1.24
C THR A 306 -11.03 15.88 -0.07
N GLY A 307 -11.08 15.31 1.13
CA GLY A 307 -11.63 16.00 2.30
C GLY A 307 -13.15 16.20 2.27
N ALA A 308 -13.89 15.40 1.52
CA ALA A 308 -15.36 15.37 1.41
C ALA A 308 -16.02 16.58 0.73
N THR A 309 -15.27 17.57 0.28
CA THR A 309 -15.83 18.78 -0.34
C THR A 309 -15.65 18.83 -1.85
N ASP A 310 -14.58 18.24 -2.35
CA ASP A 310 -14.20 18.27 -3.76
C ASP A 310 -14.12 16.86 -4.35
N LYS A 311 -14.42 16.73 -5.63
CA LYS A 311 -14.31 15.45 -6.35
C LYS A 311 -12.86 15.09 -6.67
N SER A 312 -11.97 16.04 -6.69
CA SER A 312 -10.55 15.82 -7.02
C SER A 312 -9.64 16.60 -6.08
N SER A 313 -8.43 16.11 -5.91
CA SER A 313 -7.38 16.74 -5.14
C SER A 313 -6.06 16.64 -5.88
N LEU A 314 -5.30 17.74 -5.86
CA LEU A 314 -3.93 17.82 -6.35
C LEU A 314 -3.02 18.13 -5.17
N GLY A 315 -1.97 17.37 -5.01
CA GLY A 315 -0.98 17.58 -3.96
C GLY A 315 0.39 17.11 -4.39
N GLY A 316 1.28 17.08 -3.45
CA GLY A 316 2.61 16.55 -3.65
C GLY A 316 3.43 16.60 -2.39
N LEU A 317 4.58 15.99 -2.46
CA LEU A 317 5.48 15.94 -1.31
C LEU A 317 6.94 15.85 -1.73
N ILE A 318 7.79 16.26 -0.80
CA ILE A 318 9.24 16.07 -0.88
C ILE A 318 9.63 15.12 0.26
N ARG A 319 10.23 13.99 -0.08
CA ARG A 319 10.76 12.99 0.86
C ARG A 319 12.26 13.07 0.93
N PHE A 320 12.77 13.03 2.15
CA PHE A 320 14.19 12.88 2.49
C PHE A 320 14.36 11.54 3.22
N GLN A 321 15.20 10.64 2.69
CA GLN A 321 15.41 9.32 3.28
C GLN A 321 16.86 8.83 3.07
#